data_60426d4bcbcf1b908077b873d756b6a6
#
_entry.id   60426d4bcbcf1b908077b873d756b6a6
#
_cell.length_a   1.000
_cell.length_b   1.000
_cell.length_c   1.000
_cell.angle_alpha   90.00
_cell.angle_beta   90.00
_cell.angle_gamma   90.00
#
_symmetry.space_group_name_H-M   'P 1'
#
loop_
_entity.id
_entity.type
_entity.pdbx_description
1 polymer ?
#
loop_
_entity_poly.entity_id
_entity_poly.type
_entity_poly.pdbx_seq_one_letter_code
_entity_poly.pdbx_strand_id
1 'polypeptide(L)'
;MNMVILIICIVVVIACIILIEEGMERQREIEWKKRAREMYKECTGHYPVEAEAVAKRQAQEFGDILKRQDLWKLQLMLVVPDMYHFTRDEAEDFARKIVRRKGLTKEDCVRIGYPGLARFATN
;
A
#
# COMPACT_ATOMS: atom_id res chain seq x y z
N MET A 1 -34.92 13.82 -38.35
CA MET A 1 -33.79 14.02 -37.42
C MET A 1 -32.50 13.69 -38.17
N ASN A 2 -31.54 14.56 -38.10
CA ASN A 2 -30.29 14.38 -38.82
C ASN A 2 -29.41 13.33 -38.13
N MET A 3 -28.99 12.30 -38.85
CA MET A 3 -28.11 11.24 -38.32
C MET A 3 -26.81 11.79 -37.77
N VAL A 4 -26.30 12.88 -38.33
CA VAL A 4 -25.06 13.55 -37.85
C VAL A 4 -25.21 14.07 -36.41
N ILE A 5 -26.36 14.65 -36.09
CA ILE A 5 -26.65 15.16 -34.74
C ILE A 5 -26.71 13.99 -33.76
N LEU A 6 -27.33 12.90 -34.11
CA LEU A 6 -27.42 11.69 -33.28
C LEU A 6 -26.03 11.10 -32.99
N ILE A 7 -25.17 11.01 -33.98
CA ILE A 7 -23.80 10.52 -33.82
C ILE A 7 -22.98 11.43 -32.90
N ILE A 8 -23.11 12.75 -33.07
CA ILE A 8 -22.43 13.73 -32.22
C ILE A 8 -22.88 13.57 -30.75
N CYS A 9 -24.18 13.42 -30.50
CA CYS A 9 -24.73 13.22 -29.16
C CYS A 9 -24.18 11.92 -28.52
N ILE A 10 -24.10 10.83 -29.25
CA ILE A 10 -23.54 9.56 -28.78
C ILE A 10 -22.06 9.72 -28.42
N VAL A 11 -21.26 10.36 -29.25
CA VAL A 11 -19.84 10.60 -29.01
C VAL A 11 -19.63 11.46 -27.75
N VAL A 12 -20.43 12.49 -27.57
CA VAL A 12 -20.36 13.37 -26.37
C VAL A 12 -20.69 12.59 -25.11
N VAL A 13 -21.72 11.75 -25.12
CA VAL A 13 -22.10 10.91 -24.00
C VAL A 13 -20.97 9.94 -23.62
N ILE A 14 -20.38 9.26 -24.60
CA ILE A 14 -19.26 8.33 -24.40
C ILE A 14 -18.06 9.05 -23.81
N ALA A 15 -17.72 10.23 -24.35
CA ALA A 15 -16.62 11.04 -23.83
C ALA A 15 -16.86 11.47 -22.38
N CYS A 16 -18.08 11.86 -22.03
CA CYS A 16 -18.44 12.20 -20.63
C CYS A 16 -18.30 11.00 -19.69
N ILE A 17 -18.72 9.82 -20.11
CA ILE A 17 -18.58 8.58 -19.31
C ILE A 17 -17.11 8.26 -19.05
N ILE A 18 -16.26 8.36 -20.07
CA ILE A 18 -14.82 8.11 -19.94
C ILE A 18 -14.18 9.11 -18.96
N LEU A 19 -14.52 10.40 -19.06
CA LEU A 19 -14.01 11.43 -18.15
C LEU A 19 -14.44 11.21 -16.70
N ILE A 20 -15.67 10.77 -16.47
CA ILE A 20 -16.18 10.44 -15.15
C ILE A 20 -15.44 9.25 -14.57
N GLU A 21 -15.23 8.19 -15.33
CA GLU A 21 -14.48 7.00 -14.90
C GLU A 21 -13.03 7.35 -14.53
N GLU A 22 -12.33 8.12 -15.36
CA GLU A 22 -10.97 8.59 -15.06
C GLU A 22 -10.92 9.43 -13.78
N GLY A 23 -11.88 10.31 -13.57
CA GLY A 23 -11.99 11.12 -12.36
C GLY A 23 -12.20 10.26 -11.12
N MET A 24 -13.03 9.24 -11.20
CA MET A 24 -13.26 8.29 -10.10
C MET A 24 -12.03 7.45 -9.80
N GLU A 25 -11.31 6.98 -10.81
CA GLU A 25 -10.05 6.24 -10.62
C GLU A 25 -8.99 7.09 -9.94
N ARG A 26 -8.83 8.36 -10.34
CA ARG A 26 -7.91 9.29 -9.70
C ARG A 26 -8.25 9.53 -8.23
N GLN A 27 -9.53 9.67 -7.90
CA GLN A 27 -9.96 9.81 -6.50
C GLN A 27 -9.66 8.55 -5.69
N ARG A 28 -9.89 7.37 -6.25
CA ARG A 28 -9.55 6.09 -5.61
C ARG A 28 -8.04 5.99 -5.36
N GLU A 29 -7.21 6.36 -6.33
CA GLU A 29 -5.76 6.37 -6.17
C GLU A 29 -5.31 7.31 -5.05
N ILE A 30 -5.87 8.53 -4.99
CA ILE A 30 -5.56 9.50 -3.93
C ILE A 30 -5.96 8.95 -2.56
N GLU A 31 -7.15 8.38 -2.43
CA GLU A 31 -7.61 7.76 -1.18
C GLU A 31 -6.74 6.58 -0.77
N TRP A 32 -6.36 5.74 -1.74
CA TRP A 32 -5.48 4.60 -1.50
C TRP A 32 -4.11 5.03 -1.00
N LYS A 33 -3.50 5.99 -1.65
CA LYS A 33 -2.20 6.52 -1.23
C LYS A 33 -2.26 7.11 0.17
N LYS A 34 -3.35 7.82 0.47
CA LYS A 34 -3.56 8.39 1.80
C LYS A 34 -3.68 7.29 2.86
N ARG A 35 -4.51 6.27 2.62
CA ARG A 35 -4.69 5.14 3.52
C ARG A 35 -3.39 4.34 3.71
N ALA A 36 -2.65 4.12 2.64
CA ALA A 36 -1.37 3.42 2.70
C ALA A 36 -0.35 4.18 3.55
N ARG A 37 -0.27 5.50 3.40
CA ARG A 37 0.61 6.36 4.21
C ARG A 37 0.22 6.34 5.68
N GLU A 38 -1.07 6.42 5.98
CA GLU A 38 -1.58 6.35 7.34
C GLU A 38 -1.27 4.99 7.97
N MET A 39 -1.48 3.90 7.24
CA MET A 39 -1.15 2.56 7.69
C MET A 39 0.35 2.38 7.93
N TYR A 40 1.18 2.88 7.04
CA TYR A 40 2.62 2.88 7.20
C TYR A 40 3.02 3.62 8.48
N LYS A 41 2.44 4.81 8.71
CA LYS A 41 2.67 5.58 9.93
C LYS A 41 2.20 4.82 11.18
N GLU A 42 1.05 4.15 11.13
CA GLU A 42 0.57 3.30 12.23
C GLU A 42 1.56 2.18 12.55
N CYS A 43 2.15 1.57 11.51
CA CYS A 43 3.09 0.48 11.68
C CYS A 43 4.49 0.93 12.12
N THR A 44 4.98 2.05 11.60
CA THR A 44 6.37 2.51 11.79
C THR A 44 6.50 3.70 12.74
N GLY A 45 5.41 4.42 12.98
CA GLY A 45 5.42 5.65 13.77
C GLY A 45 5.81 6.91 13.00
N HIS A 46 6.20 6.79 11.71
CA HIS A 46 6.57 7.93 10.86
C HIS A 46 6.04 7.76 9.43
N TYR A 47 5.96 8.86 8.69
CA TYR A 47 5.57 8.80 7.28
C TYR A 47 6.66 8.17 6.41
N PRO A 48 6.26 7.50 5.30
CA PRO A 48 7.22 6.85 4.43
C PRO A 48 8.15 7.86 3.74
N VAL A 49 9.42 7.51 3.68
CA VAL A 49 10.41 8.17 2.83
C VAL A 49 10.56 7.28 1.58
N GLU A 50 11.73 7.10 1.03
CA GLU A 50 11.94 6.18 -0.08
C GLU A 50 11.92 4.72 0.41
N ALA A 51 10.85 3.99 0.07
CA ALA A 51 10.61 2.64 0.58
C ALA A 51 11.77 1.68 0.29
N GLU A 52 12.37 1.75 -0.90
CA GLU A 52 13.47 0.87 -1.28
C GLU A 52 14.74 1.14 -0.48
N ALA A 53 15.12 2.41 -0.33
CA ALA A 53 16.31 2.80 0.43
C ALA A 53 16.16 2.42 1.91
N VAL A 54 14.98 2.63 2.48
CA VAL A 54 14.67 2.27 3.86
C VAL A 54 14.71 0.75 4.03
N ALA A 55 14.12 -0.02 3.12
CA ALA A 55 14.13 -1.47 3.17
C ALA A 55 15.55 -2.04 3.09
N LYS A 56 16.37 -1.49 2.22
CA LYS A 56 17.78 -1.89 2.07
C LYS A 56 18.56 -1.65 3.36
N ARG A 57 18.42 -0.48 3.95
CA ARG A 57 19.08 -0.13 5.22
C ARG A 57 18.62 -1.01 6.35
N GLN A 58 17.30 -1.21 6.50
CA GLN A 58 16.74 -2.09 7.52
C GLN A 58 17.18 -3.54 7.35
N ALA A 59 17.26 -4.04 6.13
CA ALA A 59 17.74 -5.39 5.86
C ALA A 59 19.23 -5.56 6.22
N GLN A 60 20.04 -4.53 6.07
CA GLN A 60 21.43 -4.54 6.51
C GLN A 60 21.55 -4.56 8.04
N GLU A 61 20.71 -3.79 8.73
CA GLU A 61 20.73 -3.69 10.19
C GLU A 61 20.08 -4.91 10.87
N PHE A 62 19.03 -5.46 10.26
CA PHE A 62 18.17 -6.47 10.86
C PHE A 62 17.97 -7.72 9.98
N GLY A 63 18.96 -8.03 9.14
CA GLY A 63 18.87 -9.09 8.14
C GLY A 63 18.57 -10.49 8.68
N ASP A 64 18.88 -10.75 9.96
CA ASP A 64 18.57 -12.01 10.61
C ASP A 64 17.08 -12.13 11.01
N ILE A 65 16.40 -11.01 11.14
CA ILE A 65 15.00 -10.97 11.55
C ILE A 65 14.09 -11.04 10.33
N LEU A 66 14.28 -10.14 9.38
CA LEU A 66 13.52 -10.12 8.12
C LEU A 66 14.46 -9.97 6.94
N LYS A 67 14.25 -10.80 5.93
CA LYS A 67 15.00 -10.69 4.68
C LYS A 67 14.60 -9.41 3.94
N ARG A 68 15.52 -8.86 3.16
CA ARG A 68 15.30 -7.67 2.32
C ARG A 68 14.01 -7.76 1.49
N GLN A 69 13.71 -8.93 0.93
CA GLN A 69 12.50 -9.16 0.13
C GLN A 69 11.23 -9.00 0.94
N ASP A 70 11.20 -9.51 2.17
CA ASP A 70 10.03 -9.40 3.06
C ASP A 70 9.80 -7.94 3.46
N LEU A 71 10.87 -7.24 3.82
CA LEU A 71 10.80 -5.81 4.16
C LEU A 71 10.37 -4.96 2.98
N TRP A 72 10.94 -5.21 1.82
CA TRP A 72 10.62 -4.48 0.60
C TRP A 72 9.16 -4.69 0.21
N LYS A 73 8.68 -5.93 0.22
CA LYS A 73 7.29 -6.26 -0.08
C LYS A 73 6.34 -5.64 0.94
N LEU A 74 6.66 -5.71 2.22
CA LEU A 74 5.88 -5.09 3.28
C LEU A 74 5.76 -3.58 3.07
N GLN A 75 6.88 -2.91 2.78
CA GLN A 75 6.88 -1.49 2.53
C GLN A 75 6.09 -1.11 1.29
N LEU A 76 6.24 -1.86 0.18
CA LEU A 76 5.45 -1.63 -1.02
C LEU A 76 3.96 -1.79 -0.77
N MET A 77 3.55 -2.82 -0.07
CA MET A 77 2.14 -3.03 0.27
C MET A 77 1.57 -1.92 1.15
N LEU A 78 2.39 -1.36 2.04
CA LEU A 78 1.97 -0.29 2.95
C LEU A 78 2.04 1.11 2.33
N VAL A 79 2.95 1.32 1.37
CA VAL A 79 3.24 2.65 0.82
C VAL A 79 2.69 2.83 -0.60
N VAL A 80 2.74 1.81 -1.43
CA VAL A 80 2.38 1.87 -2.85
C VAL A 80 1.40 0.75 -3.21
N PRO A 81 0.19 0.74 -2.62
CA PRO A 81 -0.80 -0.29 -2.92
C PRO A 81 -1.21 -0.30 -4.39
N ASP A 82 -1.16 0.84 -5.08
CA ASP A 82 -1.59 0.98 -6.47
C ASP A 82 -0.80 0.12 -7.45
N MET A 83 0.49 -0.11 -7.21
CA MET A 83 1.33 -0.93 -8.08
C MET A 83 0.91 -2.40 -8.09
N TYR A 84 0.31 -2.87 -7.00
CA TYR A 84 -0.02 -4.28 -6.77
C TYR A 84 -1.50 -4.51 -6.49
N HIS A 85 -2.32 -3.46 -6.57
CA HIS A 85 -3.76 -3.50 -6.28
C HIS A 85 -4.10 -4.14 -4.92
N PHE A 86 -3.26 -3.92 -3.91
CA PHE A 86 -3.53 -4.43 -2.57
C PHE A 86 -4.54 -3.57 -1.83
N THR A 87 -5.50 -4.23 -1.18
CA THR A 87 -6.40 -3.57 -0.24
C THR A 87 -5.71 -3.41 1.12
N ARG A 88 -6.26 -2.55 1.98
CA ARG A 88 -5.78 -2.42 3.36
C ARG A 88 -5.82 -3.77 4.09
N ASP A 89 -6.91 -4.52 3.93
CA ASP A 89 -7.08 -5.82 4.55
C ASP A 89 -6.03 -6.83 4.08
N GLU A 90 -5.69 -6.83 2.79
CA GLU A 90 -4.63 -7.66 2.24
C GLU A 90 -3.26 -7.29 2.80
N ALA A 91 -2.97 -6.00 2.95
CA ALA A 91 -1.72 -5.53 3.53
C ALA A 91 -1.60 -5.91 5.02
N GLU A 92 -2.68 -5.77 5.78
CA GLU A 92 -2.73 -6.21 7.18
C GLU A 92 -2.57 -7.73 7.30
N ASP A 93 -3.23 -8.49 6.43
CA ASP A 93 -3.11 -9.95 6.42
C ASP A 93 -1.66 -10.39 6.09
N PHE A 94 -1.03 -9.74 5.14
CA PHE A 94 0.38 -9.98 4.81
C PHE A 94 1.29 -9.65 5.99
N ALA A 95 1.09 -8.52 6.65
CA ALA A 95 1.84 -8.12 7.83
C ALA A 95 1.69 -9.15 8.97
N ARG A 96 0.45 -9.59 9.20
CA ARG A 96 0.15 -10.65 10.19
C ARG A 96 0.83 -11.96 9.85
N LYS A 97 0.82 -12.38 8.58
CA LYS A 97 1.50 -13.60 8.13
C LYS A 97 3.01 -13.53 8.32
N ILE A 98 3.62 -12.38 8.04
CA ILE A 98 5.05 -12.18 8.29
C ILE A 98 5.37 -12.32 9.77
N VAL A 99 4.65 -11.61 10.61
CA VAL A 99 4.87 -11.65 12.06
C VAL A 99 4.76 -13.07 12.61
N ARG A 100 3.73 -13.80 12.21
CA ARG A 100 3.49 -15.17 12.68
C ARG A 100 4.50 -16.18 12.10
N ARG A 101 4.78 -16.09 10.80
CA ARG A 101 5.70 -17.03 10.13
C ARG A 101 7.12 -16.87 10.62
N LYS A 102 7.56 -15.64 10.89
CA LYS A 102 8.90 -15.34 11.40
C LYS A 102 9.00 -15.43 12.93
N GLY A 103 7.87 -15.59 13.61
CA GLY A 103 7.84 -15.63 15.07
C GLY A 103 8.33 -14.34 15.72
N LEU A 104 7.96 -13.20 15.13
CA LEU A 104 8.40 -11.91 15.63
C LEU A 104 7.75 -11.59 16.98
N THR A 105 8.56 -11.15 17.93
CA THR A 105 8.09 -10.59 19.20
C THR A 105 7.78 -9.11 19.05
N LYS A 106 7.11 -8.52 20.04
CA LYS A 106 6.87 -7.07 20.07
C LYS A 106 8.17 -6.28 20.00
N GLU A 107 9.21 -6.75 20.70
CA GLU A 107 10.55 -6.14 20.67
C GLU A 107 11.16 -6.20 19.26
N ASP A 108 11.04 -7.34 18.57
CA ASP A 108 11.52 -7.50 17.21
C ASP A 108 10.86 -6.51 16.26
N CYS A 109 9.53 -6.31 16.38
CA CYS A 109 8.80 -5.34 15.58
C CYS A 109 9.31 -3.90 15.79
N VAL A 110 9.63 -3.54 17.01
CA VAL A 110 10.22 -2.23 17.31
C VAL A 110 11.63 -2.12 16.73
N ARG A 111 12.45 -3.17 16.85
CA ARG A 111 13.82 -3.18 16.34
C ARG A 111 13.90 -3.03 14.83
N ILE A 112 13.00 -3.68 14.08
CA ILE A 112 12.96 -3.56 12.61
C ILE A 112 12.36 -2.23 12.13
N GLY A 113 11.87 -1.38 13.04
CA GLY A 113 11.31 -0.08 12.71
C GLY A 113 9.82 -0.09 12.37
N TYR A 114 9.10 -1.15 12.76
CA TYR A 114 7.66 -1.30 12.58
C TYR A 114 6.94 -1.59 13.91
N PRO A 115 6.95 -0.65 14.86
CA PRO A 115 6.35 -0.88 16.17
C PRO A 115 4.85 -1.20 16.11
N GLY A 116 4.14 -0.70 15.09
CA GLY A 116 2.72 -1.01 14.89
C GLY A 116 2.44 -2.47 14.54
N LEU A 117 3.43 -3.22 14.06
CA LEU A 117 3.29 -4.66 13.83
C LEU A 117 3.20 -5.46 15.12
N ALA A 118 3.57 -4.87 16.24
CA ALA A 118 3.49 -5.53 17.55
C ALA A 118 2.06 -5.98 17.90
N ARG A 119 1.04 -5.32 17.34
CA ARG A 119 -0.36 -5.73 17.50
C ARG A 119 -0.67 -7.12 16.94
N PHE A 120 0.14 -7.61 16.01
CA PHE A 120 0.01 -8.94 15.41
C PHE A 120 0.89 -9.98 16.11
N ALA A 121 1.80 -9.55 16.96
CA ALA A 121 2.68 -10.44 17.71
C ALA A 121 1.94 -11.11 18.86
N THR A 122 2.30 -12.36 19.14
CA THR A 122 1.66 -13.16 20.19
C THR A 122 2.20 -12.89 21.60
N ASN A 123 3.26 -12.15 21.69
CA ASN A 123 3.87 -11.81 22.98
C ASN A 123 3.48 -10.42 23.46
#